data_8cffa9e0e390d29d85b7791d5a620c86
#
_entry.id   8cffa9e0e390d29d85b7791d5a620c86
#
_cell.length_a   1.000
_cell.length_b   1.000
_cell.length_c   1.000
_cell.angle_alpha   90.00
_cell.angle_beta   90.00
_cell.angle_gamma   90.00
#
_symmetry.space_group_name_H-M   'P 1'
#
loop_
_entity.id
_entity.type
_entity.pdbx_description
1 polymer ?
#
loop_
_entity_poly.entity_id
_entity_poly.type
_entity_poly.pdbx_seq_one_letter_code
_entity_poly.pdbx_strand_id
1 'polypeptide(L)'
;MKLFERPLQRLPGKHSIFWKLACLLIAFCLLMIWLSWSWGRYMEEQNAFLADKSREILRGYAAGAELAFSTQGRAGVDAWLQLMATRESTWVGVIGNDLQSLSSAPLNDKESQRLTFLRGLDWPVSRHVKGLPWMKVPFPVDPSVGSLVIELPQRFMPGQYQLFWRVVTNGMIPGLFTLLLCIGLYRLLIMPLNQLREQANAWRADQLNTRLSHDATSRQDELGELGRAFDLMSERLQGTVVVQRQLLRDMSHELRTPLSRLRVACDSERDLTQLRERLGREIDAMQRLVDDSLQLAWLDTERAPLPVENIQVQALWDMLSENACFESDWPATRLPCVVGADCWVRGNLNALAQALENILRNAIRHSPVGGIVWLDGRRDGEYWHLWLEDQGGGIDEGDLERIFAPFTRLEGSRPGDGGFGLGLSIARNAVQRQGGSLWAENAGQGLRVHLRLPARAD
;
A
#
# COMPACT_ATOMS: atom_id res chain seq x y z
N MET A 1 -22.69 26.45 13.49
CA MET A 1 -21.92 26.98 12.36
C MET A 1 -20.45 26.72 12.64
N LYS A 2 -20.01 25.42 12.56
CA LYS A 2 -18.61 24.96 12.70
C LYS A 2 -18.46 23.68 11.88
N LEU A 3 -18.59 23.82 10.56
CA LEU A 3 -18.39 22.74 9.59
C LEU A 3 -17.65 23.36 8.41
N PHE A 4 -16.33 23.52 8.50
CA PHE A 4 -15.43 23.73 7.34
C PHE A 4 -14.03 24.18 7.81
N GLU A 5 -13.40 23.39 8.70
CA GLU A 5 -11.94 23.36 8.78
C GLU A 5 -11.47 21.93 8.48
N ARG A 6 -11.55 21.55 7.19
CA ARG A 6 -10.71 20.46 6.71
C ARG A 6 -9.30 21.04 6.62
N PRO A 7 -8.31 20.44 7.30
CA PRO A 7 -6.93 20.86 7.11
C PRO A 7 -6.61 20.70 5.62
N LEU A 8 -6.05 21.76 5.02
CA LEU A 8 -5.47 21.75 3.68
C LEU A 8 -4.66 20.47 3.57
N GLN A 9 -5.12 19.53 2.73
CA GLN A 9 -4.44 18.27 2.47
C GLN A 9 -3.02 18.64 2.08
N ARG A 10 -2.05 18.24 2.89
CA ARG A 10 -0.62 18.42 2.60
C ARG A 10 -0.36 17.82 1.22
N LEU A 11 0.28 18.60 0.35
CA LEU A 11 0.71 18.12 -0.97
C LEU A 11 1.43 16.78 -0.79
N PRO A 12 1.16 15.79 -1.65
CA PRO A 12 1.78 14.47 -1.55
C PRO A 12 3.31 14.58 -1.56
N GLY A 13 3.98 13.76 -0.77
CA GLY A 13 5.44 13.72 -0.69
C GLY A 13 6.11 13.44 -2.04
N LYS A 14 7.41 13.72 -2.19
CA LYS A 14 8.15 13.57 -3.47
C LYS A 14 8.11 12.15 -4.07
N HIS A 15 7.94 11.13 -3.25
CA HIS A 15 7.87 9.71 -3.65
C HIS A 15 6.43 9.19 -3.84
N SER A 16 5.43 10.07 -3.67
CA SER A 16 4.02 9.72 -3.81
C SER A 16 3.70 9.12 -5.19
N ILE A 17 2.85 8.11 -5.18
CA ILE A 17 2.25 7.50 -6.38
C ILE A 17 1.52 8.55 -7.23
N PHE A 18 0.95 9.56 -6.58
CA PHE A 18 0.28 10.67 -7.25
C PHE A 18 1.20 11.36 -8.27
N TRP A 19 2.43 11.72 -7.88
CA TRP A 19 3.37 12.38 -8.79
C TRP A 19 3.83 11.45 -9.90
N LYS A 20 4.05 10.18 -9.61
CA LYS A 20 4.42 9.19 -10.63
C LYS A 20 3.32 9.05 -11.68
N LEU A 21 2.05 8.96 -11.24
CA LEU A 21 0.89 8.88 -12.12
C LEU A 21 0.66 10.18 -12.88
N ALA A 22 0.74 11.33 -12.22
CA ALA A 22 0.56 12.63 -12.85
C ALA A 22 1.62 12.85 -13.93
N CYS A 23 2.90 12.60 -13.65
CA CYS A 23 3.98 12.72 -14.62
C CYS A 23 3.79 11.75 -15.81
N LEU A 24 3.41 10.49 -15.53
CA LEU A 24 3.15 9.50 -16.58
C LEU A 24 2.00 9.95 -17.50
N LEU A 25 0.91 10.44 -16.91
CA LEU A 25 -0.28 10.86 -17.65
C LEU A 25 -0.03 12.14 -18.44
N ILE A 26 0.65 13.10 -17.84
CA ILE A 26 1.06 14.34 -18.53
C ILE A 26 2.01 14.03 -19.68
N ALA A 27 3.04 13.21 -19.44
CA ALA A 27 3.98 12.80 -20.48
C ALA A 27 3.27 12.05 -21.62
N PHE A 28 2.32 11.18 -21.30
CA PHE A 28 1.48 10.49 -22.27
C PHE A 28 0.64 11.47 -23.09
N CYS A 29 -0.06 12.40 -22.44
CA CYS A 29 -0.86 13.42 -23.15
C CYS A 29 -0.02 14.29 -24.07
N LEU A 30 1.13 14.78 -23.59
CA LEU A 30 2.05 15.60 -24.38
C LEU A 30 2.61 14.82 -25.58
N LEU A 31 2.99 13.57 -25.39
CA LEU A 31 3.45 12.68 -26.46
C LEU A 31 2.37 12.50 -27.53
N MET A 32 1.13 12.27 -27.13
CA MET A 32 0.01 12.07 -28.05
C MET A 32 -0.32 13.33 -28.83
N ILE A 33 -0.32 14.50 -28.19
CA ILE A 33 -0.53 15.80 -28.83
C ILE A 33 0.59 16.06 -29.85
N TRP A 34 1.85 15.85 -29.42
CA TRP A 34 3.01 16.06 -30.30
C TRP A 34 2.97 15.11 -31.51
N LEU A 35 2.67 13.83 -31.30
CA LEU A 35 2.60 12.83 -32.35
C LEU A 35 1.49 13.18 -33.37
N SER A 36 0.29 13.52 -32.88
CA SER A 36 -0.84 13.91 -33.73
C SER A 36 -0.51 15.17 -34.57
N TRP A 37 0.07 16.17 -33.94
CA TRP A 37 0.43 17.41 -34.60
C TRP A 37 1.56 17.24 -35.61
N SER A 38 2.63 16.54 -35.23
CA SER A 38 3.79 16.29 -36.12
C SER A 38 3.39 15.47 -37.35
N TRP A 39 2.59 14.41 -37.12
CA TRP A 39 2.08 13.58 -38.19
C TRP A 39 1.09 14.32 -39.08
N GLY A 40 0.21 15.14 -38.52
CA GLY A 40 -0.71 15.99 -39.26
C GLY A 40 0.03 16.87 -40.25
N ARG A 41 1.07 17.55 -39.79
CA ARG A 41 1.93 18.40 -40.65
C ARG A 41 2.66 17.60 -41.73
N TYR A 42 3.28 16.50 -41.35
CA TYR A 42 3.96 15.64 -42.32
C TYR A 42 3.01 15.13 -43.41
N MET A 43 1.82 14.74 -43.07
CA MET A 43 0.82 14.32 -44.05
C MET A 43 0.28 15.47 -44.90
N GLU A 44 0.12 16.66 -44.36
CA GLU A 44 -0.25 17.85 -45.12
C GLU A 44 0.84 18.21 -46.14
N GLU A 45 2.10 18.21 -45.76
CA GLU A 45 3.22 18.48 -46.66
C GLU A 45 3.34 17.44 -47.78
N GLN A 46 3.24 16.16 -47.45
CA GLN A 46 3.30 15.05 -48.44
C GLN A 46 2.11 15.04 -49.40
N ASN A 47 0.94 15.47 -48.96
CA ASN A 47 -0.28 15.45 -49.78
C ASN A 47 -0.63 16.82 -50.35
N ALA A 48 0.18 17.86 -50.12
CA ALA A 48 -0.04 19.17 -50.70
C ALA A 48 0.41 19.24 -52.16
N PHE A 49 1.39 18.44 -52.55
CA PHE A 49 2.01 18.51 -53.87
C PHE A 49 1.64 17.29 -54.73
N LEU A 50 1.69 17.51 -56.07
CA LEU A 50 1.56 16.41 -57.01
C LEU A 50 2.76 15.45 -56.92
N ALA A 51 2.50 14.17 -57.00
CA ALA A 51 3.56 13.15 -57.09
C ALA A 51 4.42 13.39 -58.35
N ASP A 52 5.73 13.16 -58.24
CA ASP A 52 6.67 13.39 -59.34
C ASP A 52 6.28 12.66 -60.61
N LYS A 53 5.79 11.42 -60.50
CA LYS A 53 5.26 10.67 -61.63
C LYS A 53 4.07 11.35 -62.31
N SER A 54 3.19 12.00 -61.54
CA SER A 54 2.05 12.75 -62.08
C SER A 54 2.51 14.03 -62.79
N ARG A 55 3.53 14.72 -62.24
CA ARG A 55 4.15 15.90 -62.86
C ARG A 55 4.81 15.55 -64.19
N GLU A 56 5.52 14.42 -64.24
CA GLU A 56 6.17 13.95 -65.47
C GLU A 56 5.16 13.61 -66.57
N ILE A 57 4.06 12.94 -66.22
CA ILE A 57 2.97 12.65 -67.17
C ILE A 57 2.35 13.97 -67.72
N LEU A 58 2.09 14.95 -66.87
CA LEU A 58 1.50 16.22 -67.26
C LEU A 58 2.46 17.05 -68.13
N ARG A 59 3.79 17.00 -67.83
CA ARG A 59 4.81 17.57 -68.70
C ARG A 59 4.87 16.86 -70.04
N GLY A 60 4.71 15.56 -70.09
CA GLY A 60 4.61 14.79 -71.35
C GLY A 60 3.38 15.19 -72.16
N TYR A 61 2.24 15.49 -71.51
CA TYR A 61 1.08 16.06 -72.24
C TYR A 61 1.35 17.45 -72.78
N ALA A 62 2.03 18.33 -72.04
CA ALA A 62 2.41 19.65 -72.53
C ALA A 62 3.40 19.57 -73.75
N ALA A 63 4.36 18.62 -73.69
CA ALA A 63 5.27 18.38 -74.82
C ALA A 63 4.52 17.89 -76.07
N GLY A 64 3.53 16.99 -75.88
CA GLY A 64 2.68 16.51 -76.98
C GLY A 64 1.85 17.65 -77.62
N ALA A 65 1.31 18.52 -76.78
CA ALA A 65 0.57 19.70 -77.26
C ALA A 65 1.47 20.73 -78.02
N GLU A 66 2.67 20.92 -77.47
CA GLU A 66 3.66 21.80 -78.15
C GLU A 66 4.14 21.27 -79.52
N LEU A 67 4.41 19.97 -79.60
CA LEU A 67 4.76 19.34 -80.86
C LEU A 67 3.62 19.41 -81.86
N ALA A 68 2.40 19.22 -81.48
CA ALA A 68 1.23 19.37 -82.34
C ALA A 68 1.03 20.77 -82.86
N PHE A 69 1.26 21.75 -81.98
CA PHE A 69 1.22 23.18 -82.39
C PHE A 69 2.35 23.57 -83.37
N SER A 70 3.56 23.11 -83.06
CA SER A 70 4.78 23.48 -83.93
C SER A 70 4.73 22.78 -85.27
N THR A 71 4.09 21.61 -85.45
CA THR A 71 4.04 20.89 -86.72
C THR A 71 2.86 21.33 -87.57
N GLN A 72 1.67 21.54 -87.06
CA GLN A 72 0.47 21.79 -87.85
C GLN A 72 -0.36 22.97 -87.33
N GLY A 73 0.19 23.79 -86.42
CA GLY A 73 -0.46 24.98 -85.91
C GLY A 73 -1.76 24.65 -85.15
N ARG A 74 -2.80 25.45 -85.32
CA ARG A 74 -4.11 25.29 -84.69
C ARG A 74 -4.76 23.96 -84.99
N ALA A 75 -4.67 23.48 -86.25
CA ALA A 75 -5.26 22.22 -86.66
C ALA A 75 -4.59 21.02 -85.97
N GLY A 76 -3.31 21.05 -85.73
CA GLY A 76 -2.58 20.01 -84.95
C GLY A 76 -3.03 20.02 -83.51
N VAL A 77 -3.25 21.17 -82.88
CA VAL A 77 -3.78 21.25 -81.52
C VAL A 77 -5.18 20.65 -81.44
N ASP A 78 -6.07 20.90 -82.42
CA ASP A 78 -7.41 20.36 -82.44
C ASP A 78 -7.41 18.82 -82.53
N ALA A 79 -6.54 18.23 -83.38
CA ALA A 79 -6.40 16.80 -83.47
C ALA A 79 -5.84 16.20 -82.17
N TRP A 80 -4.88 16.90 -81.55
CA TRP A 80 -4.31 16.45 -80.28
C TRP A 80 -5.34 16.54 -79.12
N LEU A 81 -6.14 17.61 -79.08
CA LEU A 81 -7.20 17.76 -78.06
C LEU A 81 -8.28 16.66 -78.20
N GLN A 82 -8.68 16.25 -79.40
CA GLN A 82 -9.56 15.14 -79.65
C GLN A 82 -8.99 13.83 -79.12
N LEU A 83 -7.71 13.59 -79.32
CA LEU A 83 -7.04 12.40 -78.76
C LEU A 83 -6.97 12.45 -77.23
N MET A 84 -6.71 13.62 -76.62
CA MET A 84 -6.74 13.78 -75.18
C MET A 84 -8.14 13.63 -74.58
N ALA A 85 -9.19 14.07 -75.24
CA ALA A 85 -10.58 13.86 -74.78
C ALA A 85 -10.98 12.38 -74.69
N THR A 86 -10.39 11.52 -75.49
CA THR A 86 -10.59 10.05 -75.38
C THR A 86 -9.79 9.43 -74.25
N ARG A 87 -8.66 10.07 -73.87
CA ARG A 87 -7.72 9.55 -72.86
C ARG A 87 -8.02 10.06 -71.45
N GLU A 88 -8.47 11.29 -71.35
CA GLU A 88 -8.79 11.95 -70.05
C GLU A 88 -10.23 12.43 -70.07
N SER A 89 -10.96 12.09 -68.97
CA SER A 89 -12.37 12.47 -68.81
C SER A 89 -12.54 13.90 -68.31
N THR A 90 -11.50 14.69 -68.24
CA THR A 90 -11.49 16.06 -67.71
C THR A 90 -11.22 17.07 -68.82
N TRP A 91 -11.55 18.35 -68.57
CA TRP A 91 -11.33 19.40 -69.53
C TRP A 91 -9.83 19.61 -69.77
N VAL A 92 -9.44 19.75 -71.02
CA VAL A 92 -8.08 20.02 -71.48
C VAL A 92 -8.15 21.12 -72.54
N GLY A 93 -7.26 22.11 -72.42
CA GLY A 93 -7.14 23.21 -73.38
C GLY A 93 -5.68 23.64 -73.54
N VAL A 94 -5.36 24.21 -74.69
CA VAL A 94 -4.06 24.78 -75.01
C VAL A 94 -4.25 26.26 -75.18
N ILE A 95 -3.48 27.10 -74.44
CA ILE A 95 -3.63 28.55 -74.42
C ILE A 95 -2.27 29.23 -74.72
N GLY A 96 -2.33 30.32 -75.36
CA GLY A 96 -1.19 31.22 -75.55
C GLY A 96 -0.92 32.09 -74.31
N ASN A 97 0.16 32.83 -74.32
CA ASN A 97 0.49 33.72 -73.19
C ASN A 97 -0.48 34.91 -73.03
N ASP A 98 -1.26 35.21 -74.09
CA ASP A 98 -2.36 36.15 -74.06
C ASP A 98 -3.68 35.61 -73.50
N LEU A 99 -3.61 34.39 -72.96
CA LEU A 99 -4.78 33.63 -72.47
C LEU A 99 -5.80 33.33 -73.58
N GLN A 100 -5.46 33.47 -74.83
CA GLN A 100 -6.30 33.07 -75.94
C GLN A 100 -6.13 31.56 -76.28
N SER A 101 -7.19 30.93 -76.80
CA SER A 101 -7.07 29.54 -77.24
C SER A 101 -6.15 29.41 -78.45
N LEU A 102 -5.23 28.47 -78.40
CA LEU A 102 -4.41 28.03 -79.51
C LEU A 102 -5.09 26.98 -80.42
N SER A 103 -6.32 26.56 -80.08
CA SER A 103 -7.17 25.70 -80.89
C SER A 103 -8.09 26.53 -81.79
N SER A 104 -8.78 25.91 -82.75
CA SER A 104 -9.77 26.55 -83.59
C SER A 104 -11.04 26.95 -82.86
N ALA A 105 -11.35 26.29 -81.72
CA ALA A 105 -12.51 26.59 -80.93
C ALA A 105 -12.23 27.70 -79.89
N PRO A 106 -13.03 28.79 -79.84
CA PRO A 106 -12.91 29.83 -78.85
C PRO A 106 -13.28 29.27 -77.45
N LEU A 107 -12.64 29.82 -76.40
CA LEU A 107 -12.98 29.48 -74.97
C LEU A 107 -14.37 30.02 -74.62
N ASN A 108 -15.11 29.26 -73.89
CA ASN A 108 -16.41 29.67 -73.31
C ASN A 108 -16.20 30.65 -72.15
N ASP A 109 -17.16 31.50 -71.80
CA ASP A 109 -17.09 32.47 -70.70
C ASP A 109 -16.75 31.82 -69.32
N LYS A 110 -17.26 30.63 -69.06
CA LYS A 110 -16.94 29.88 -67.87
C LYS A 110 -15.50 29.36 -67.82
N GLU A 111 -14.97 28.98 -68.97
CA GLU A 111 -13.58 28.55 -69.12
C GLU A 111 -12.64 29.73 -68.96
N SER A 112 -12.92 30.88 -69.60
CA SER A 112 -12.17 32.11 -69.50
C SER A 112 -12.09 32.61 -68.04
N GLN A 113 -13.21 32.55 -67.29
CA GLN A 113 -13.21 32.90 -65.86
C GLN A 113 -12.30 31.97 -65.01
N ARG A 114 -12.24 30.69 -65.33
CA ARG A 114 -11.40 29.75 -64.63
C ARG A 114 -9.90 29.90 -64.94
N LEU A 115 -9.56 30.45 -66.09
CA LEU A 115 -8.18 30.75 -66.45
C LEU A 115 -7.52 31.81 -65.54
N THR A 116 -8.29 32.61 -64.81
CA THR A 116 -7.74 33.58 -63.83
C THR A 116 -7.15 32.94 -62.61
N PHE A 117 -7.46 31.65 -62.33
CA PHE A 117 -6.99 30.93 -61.15
C PHE A 117 -6.20 29.65 -61.49
N LEU A 118 -5.29 29.76 -62.44
CA LEU A 118 -4.42 28.65 -62.85
C LEU A 118 -3.30 28.41 -61.84
N ARG A 119 -3.05 27.15 -61.54
CA ARG A 119 -1.98 26.71 -60.64
C ARG A 119 -0.85 26.09 -61.43
N GLY A 120 0.39 26.41 -61.05
CA GLY A 120 1.58 25.73 -61.60
C GLY A 120 1.73 24.32 -61.02
N LEU A 121 2.53 23.47 -61.68
CA LEU A 121 2.80 22.09 -61.25
C LEU A 121 3.49 22.01 -59.89
N ASP A 122 4.23 23.05 -59.47
CA ASP A 122 4.99 23.10 -58.24
C ASP A 122 4.21 23.77 -57.11
N TRP A 123 2.96 24.16 -57.36
CA TRP A 123 2.11 24.77 -56.35
C TRP A 123 1.31 23.72 -55.60
N PRO A 124 1.03 23.97 -54.30
CA PRO A 124 0.24 23.04 -53.51
C PRO A 124 -1.18 22.89 -54.04
N VAL A 125 -1.62 21.65 -54.18
CA VAL A 125 -2.97 21.28 -54.64
C VAL A 125 -3.90 21.26 -53.44
N SER A 126 -4.54 22.41 -53.13
CA SER A 126 -5.51 22.49 -52.03
C SER A 126 -6.86 21.88 -52.41
N ARG A 127 -7.43 21.05 -51.57
CA ARG A 127 -8.77 20.47 -51.73
C ARG A 127 -9.93 21.39 -51.35
N HIS A 128 -9.65 22.61 -50.93
CA HIS A 128 -10.66 23.52 -50.39
C HIS A 128 -11.39 24.34 -51.48
N VAL A 129 -11.08 24.12 -52.73
CA VAL A 129 -11.79 24.79 -53.86
C VAL A 129 -12.89 23.87 -54.36
N LYS A 130 -14.13 24.40 -54.51
CA LYS A 130 -15.24 23.65 -55.13
C LYS A 130 -14.87 23.29 -56.57
N GLY A 131 -14.64 22.01 -56.84
CA GLY A 131 -14.27 21.47 -58.14
C GLY A 131 -12.78 21.01 -58.21
N LEU A 132 -12.43 20.42 -59.34
CA LEU A 132 -11.06 19.97 -59.60
C LEU A 132 -10.18 21.19 -59.95
N PRO A 133 -8.95 21.29 -59.47
CA PRO A 133 -8.09 22.42 -59.74
C PRO A 133 -7.63 22.40 -61.20
N TRP A 134 -7.50 23.60 -61.79
CA TRP A 134 -6.98 23.77 -63.10
C TRP A 134 -5.47 24.04 -63.02
N MET A 135 -4.72 23.21 -63.74
CA MET A 135 -3.22 23.23 -63.71
C MET A 135 -2.72 23.81 -65.03
N LYS A 136 -1.81 24.79 -64.90
CA LYS A 136 -1.06 25.35 -66.06
C LYS A 136 0.30 24.64 -66.16
N VAL A 137 0.52 24.01 -67.29
CA VAL A 137 1.81 23.35 -67.61
C VAL A 137 2.42 24.07 -68.78
N PRO A 138 3.50 24.88 -68.59
CA PRO A 138 4.14 25.61 -69.69
C PRO A 138 4.72 24.58 -70.64
N PHE A 139 4.84 25.02 -71.92
CA PHE A 139 5.51 24.24 -72.97
C PHE A 139 6.98 24.01 -72.59
N PRO A 140 7.49 22.78 -72.66
CA PRO A 140 8.85 22.49 -72.22
C PRO A 140 9.97 23.05 -73.13
N VAL A 141 9.75 23.19 -74.41
CA VAL A 141 10.75 23.72 -75.33
C VAL A 141 10.69 25.25 -75.37
N ASP A 142 9.50 25.79 -75.57
CA ASP A 142 9.33 27.29 -75.62
C ASP A 142 8.12 27.70 -74.74
N PRO A 143 8.35 28.03 -73.47
CA PRO A 143 7.30 28.48 -72.58
C PRO A 143 6.62 29.79 -72.98
N SER A 144 7.24 30.61 -73.90
CA SER A 144 6.67 31.85 -74.31
C SER A 144 5.58 31.73 -75.38
N VAL A 145 5.48 30.61 -76.05
CA VAL A 145 4.47 30.32 -77.05
C VAL A 145 3.11 29.94 -76.46
N GLY A 146 3.11 29.12 -75.40
CA GLY A 146 1.86 28.68 -74.80
C GLY A 146 2.02 27.77 -73.65
N SER A 147 0.86 27.27 -73.17
CA SER A 147 0.78 26.37 -72.03
C SER A 147 -0.39 25.40 -72.20
N LEU A 148 -0.22 24.22 -71.76
CA LEU A 148 -1.34 23.27 -71.54
C LEU A 148 -2.08 23.65 -70.26
N VAL A 149 -3.38 23.75 -70.32
CA VAL A 149 -4.25 23.85 -69.15
C VAL A 149 -5.13 22.59 -69.06
N ILE A 150 -5.09 21.94 -67.94
CA ILE A 150 -5.84 20.73 -67.70
C ILE A 150 -6.57 20.82 -66.37
N GLU A 151 -7.87 20.47 -66.33
CA GLU A 151 -8.57 20.17 -65.09
C GLU A 151 -8.04 18.85 -64.55
N LEU A 152 -7.39 18.89 -63.38
CA LEU A 152 -6.61 17.77 -62.84
C LEU A 152 -7.49 16.53 -62.64
N PRO A 153 -7.25 15.41 -63.40
CA PRO A 153 -7.97 14.16 -63.21
C PRO A 153 -7.87 13.61 -61.78
N GLN A 154 -8.92 12.99 -61.32
CA GLN A 154 -8.97 12.46 -59.91
C GLN A 154 -7.82 11.51 -59.61
N ARG A 155 -7.32 10.74 -60.58
CA ARG A 155 -6.20 9.79 -60.44
C ARG A 155 -4.86 10.48 -60.09
N PHE A 156 -4.71 11.77 -60.39
CA PHE A 156 -3.52 12.55 -60.04
C PHE A 156 -3.70 13.32 -58.73
N MET A 157 -4.91 13.34 -58.15
CA MET A 157 -5.14 14.02 -56.88
C MET A 157 -4.35 13.34 -55.76
N PRO A 158 -3.55 14.13 -55.00
CA PRO A 158 -2.81 13.59 -53.87
C PRO A 158 -3.78 13.08 -52.78
N GLY A 159 -3.37 12.03 -52.04
CA GLY A 159 -4.05 11.60 -50.83
C GLY A 159 -5.09 10.49 -51.05
N GLN A 160 -4.87 9.56 -51.98
CA GLN A 160 -5.70 8.39 -52.19
C GLN A 160 -5.84 7.51 -50.93
N TYR A 161 -4.83 7.51 -50.06
CA TYR A 161 -4.80 6.75 -48.79
C TYR A 161 -5.03 7.60 -47.53
N GLN A 162 -5.54 8.82 -47.66
CA GLN A 162 -5.73 9.72 -46.51
C GLN A 162 -6.64 9.13 -45.43
N LEU A 163 -7.72 8.45 -45.82
CA LEU A 163 -8.63 7.82 -44.88
C LEU A 163 -7.92 6.72 -44.07
N PHE A 164 -7.17 5.84 -44.74
CA PHE A 164 -6.39 4.79 -44.10
C PHE A 164 -5.40 5.37 -43.08
N TRP A 165 -4.59 6.34 -43.51
CA TRP A 165 -3.60 6.97 -42.61
C TRP A 165 -4.25 7.75 -41.46
N ARG A 166 -5.41 8.37 -41.66
CA ARG A 166 -6.17 8.99 -40.56
C ARG A 166 -6.65 7.96 -39.54
N VAL A 167 -7.13 6.80 -39.97
CA VAL A 167 -7.52 5.73 -39.05
C VAL A 167 -6.31 5.19 -38.27
N VAL A 168 -5.20 5.00 -38.94
CA VAL A 168 -3.97 4.51 -38.29
C VAL A 168 -3.46 5.52 -37.24
N THR A 169 -3.35 6.78 -37.61
CA THR A 169 -2.74 7.80 -36.74
C THR A 169 -3.63 8.29 -35.63
N ASN A 170 -4.94 8.45 -35.90
CA ASN A 170 -5.87 8.96 -34.90
C ASN A 170 -6.61 7.84 -34.13
N GLY A 171 -6.50 6.59 -34.59
CA GLY A 171 -7.14 5.44 -33.96
C GLY A 171 -6.14 4.40 -33.45
N MET A 172 -5.42 3.73 -34.36
CA MET A 172 -4.60 2.56 -34.01
C MET A 172 -3.40 2.93 -33.11
N ILE A 173 -2.67 3.99 -33.43
CA ILE A 173 -1.49 4.41 -32.64
C ILE A 173 -1.91 4.87 -31.24
N PRO A 174 -2.88 5.80 -31.07
CA PRO A 174 -3.37 6.15 -29.75
C PRO A 174 -3.96 4.97 -28.98
N GLY A 175 -4.66 4.08 -29.67
CA GLY A 175 -5.21 2.86 -29.07
C GLY A 175 -4.13 1.95 -28.49
N LEU A 176 -3.03 1.73 -29.24
CA LEU A 176 -1.89 0.94 -28.77
C LEU A 176 -1.22 1.57 -27.53
N PHE A 177 -0.96 2.89 -27.59
CA PHE A 177 -0.38 3.60 -26.46
C PHE A 177 -1.29 3.58 -25.22
N THR A 178 -2.60 3.74 -25.40
CA THR A 178 -3.57 3.63 -24.31
C THR A 178 -3.56 2.22 -23.69
N LEU A 179 -3.48 1.17 -24.51
CA LEU A 179 -3.36 -0.20 -24.02
C LEU A 179 -2.10 -0.41 -23.19
N LEU A 180 -0.95 0.08 -23.67
CA LEU A 180 0.31 0.02 -22.92
C LEU A 180 0.24 0.79 -21.60
N LEU A 181 -0.40 1.97 -21.60
CA LEU A 181 -0.66 2.72 -20.38
C LEU A 181 -1.53 1.95 -19.39
N CYS A 182 -2.62 1.34 -19.86
CA CYS A 182 -3.51 0.51 -19.03
C CYS A 182 -2.75 -0.68 -18.41
N ILE A 183 -1.88 -1.35 -19.17
CA ILE A 183 -1.04 -2.44 -18.66
C ILE A 183 -0.08 -1.92 -17.59
N GLY A 184 0.54 -0.78 -17.82
CA GLY A 184 1.42 -0.12 -16.84
C GLY A 184 0.69 0.23 -15.54
N LEU A 185 -0.50 0.83 -15.63
CA LEU A 185 -1.34 1.16 -14.48
C LEU A 185 -1.82 -0.10 -13.73
N TYR A 186 -2.19 -1.15 -14.45
CA TYR A 186 -2.55 -2.43 -13.85
C TYR A 186 -1.40 -2.99 -13.00
N ARG A 187 -0.18 -3.03 -13.54
CA ARG A 187 1.01 -3.51 -12.81
C ARG A 187 1.40 -2.61 -11.65
N LEU A 188 1.23 -1.29 -11.80
CA LEU A 188 1.65 -0.32 -10.79
C LEU A 188 0.69 -0.25 -9.59
N LEU A 189 -0.62 -0.39 -9.82
CA LEU A 189 -1.68 -0.19 -8.84
C LEU A 189 -2.44 -1.47 -8.48
N ILE A 190 -2.97 -2.16 -9.49
CA ILE A 190 -3.91 -3.26 -9.24
C ILE A 190 -3.20 -4.50 -8.73
N MET A 191 -2.05 -4.85 -9.29
CA MET A 191 -1.28 -6.03 -8.90
C MET A 191 -0.88 -6.01 -7.40
N PRO A 192 -0.28 -4.94 -6.84
CA PRO A 192 0.04 -4.90 -5.42
C PRO A 192 -1.21 -4.90 -4.51
N LEU A 193 -2.31 -4.27 -4.92
CA LEU A 193 -3.57 -4.33 -4.18
C LEU A 193 -4.15 -5.74 -4.14
N ASN A 194 -4.05 -6.50 -5.25
CA ASN A 194 -4.47 -7.89 -5.27
C ASN A 194 -3.61 -8.76 -4.33
N GLN A 195 -2.31 -8.53 -4.26
CA GLN A 195 -1.43 -9.24 -3.31
C GLN A 195 -1.86 -9.00 -1.85
N LEU A 196 -2.16 -7.76 -1.47
CA LEU A 196 -2.70 -7.44 -0.14
C LEU A 196 -4.04 -8.14 0.12
N ARG A 197 -4.92 -8.19 -0.87
CA ARG A 197 -6.21 -8.88 -0.77
C ARG A 197 -6.05 -10.39 -0.62
N GLU A 198 -5.13 -11.00 -1.35
CA GLU A 198 -4.85 -12.44 -1.26
C GLU A 198 -4.30 -12.80 0.12
N GLN A 199 -3.40 -12.00 0.66
CA GLN A 199 -2.88 -12.19 2.01
C GLN A 199 -3.98 -12.05 3.06
N ALA A 200 -4.83 -11.02 2.96
CA ALA A 200 -5.98 -10.86 3.86
C ALA A 200 -6.94 -12.06 3.80
N ASN A 201 -7.15 -12.64 2.61
CA ASN A 201 -7.98 -13.83 2.44
C ASN A 201 -7.30 -15.09 3.01
N ALA A 202 -5.98 -15.23 2.87
CA ALA A 202 -5.22 -16.33 3.46
C ALA A 202 -5.33 -16.31 4.99
N TRP A 203 -5.33 -15.14 5.62
CA TRP A 203 -5.54 -15.02 7.06
C TRP A 203 -6.95 -15.44 7.49
N ARG A 204 -7.97 -15.09 6.72
CA ARG A 204 -9.34 -15.59 6.98
C ARG A 204 -9.43 -17.12 6.93
N ALA A 205 -8.54 -17.76 6.17
CA ALA A 205 -8.42 -19.22 6.09
C ALA A 205 -7.44 -19.81 7.13
N ASP A 206 -7.06 -19.05 8.18
CA ASP A 206 -6.14 -19.45 9.26
C ASP A 206 -4.69 -19.73 8.82
N GLN A 207 -4.31 -19.22 7.62
CA GLN A 207 -2.96 -19.33 7.08
C GLN A 207 -2.13 -18.09 7.46
N LEU A 208 -1.83 -17.94 8.76
CA LEU A 208 -1.18 -16.76 9.33
C LEU A 208 0.30 -16.59 8.93
N ASN A 209 0.91 -17.60 8.33
CA ASN A 209 2.34 -17.60 7.94
C ASN A 209 2.61 -16.95 6.58
N THR A 210 1.57 -16.51 5.85
CA THR A 210 1.75 -15.85 4.56
C THR A 210 2.25 -14.41 4.77
N ARG A 211 3.38 -14.07 4.16
CA ARG A 211 3.97 -12.72 4.14
C ARG A 211 3.84 -12.09 2.77
N LEU A 212 3.81 -10.75 2.73
CA LEU A 212 3.90 -10.00 1.47
C LEU A 212 5.23 -10.27 0.76
N SER A 213 5.21 -10.20 -0.57
CA SER A 213 6.43 -10.26 -1.35
C SER A 213 7.35 -9.09 -1.00
N HIS A 214 8.66 -9.30 -1.03
CA HIS A 214 9.66 -8.27 -0.76
C HIS A 214 9.46 -7.02 -1.65
N ASP A 215 8.98 -7.21 -2.88
CA ASP A 215 8.69 -6.12 -3.82
C ASP A 215 7.59 -5.17 -3.33
N ALA A 216 6.58 -5.68 -2.61
CA ALA A 216 5.48 -4.86 -2.10
C ALA A 216 5.92 -3.98 -0.92
N THR A 217 6.83 -4.47 -0.07
CA THR A 217 7.30 -3.77 1.14
C THR A 217 8.50 -2.85 0.88
N SER A 218 9.30 -3.11 -0.15
CA SER A 218 10.49 -2.30 -0.50
C SER A 218 10.14 -0.97 -1.18
N ARG A 219 8.89 -0.76 -1.61
CA ARG A 219 8.43 0.48 -2.24
C ARG A 219 8.48 1.66 -1.28
N GLN A 220 8.87 2.84 -1.80
CA GLN A 220 8.94 4.11 -1.04
C GLN A 220 7.73 5.02 -1.28
N ASP A 221 6.60 4.47 -1.73
CA ASP A 221 5.36 5.17 -1.98
C ASP A 221 4.26 4.74 -0.98
N GLU A 222 3.07 5.31 -1.12
CA GLU A 222 1.93 5.07 -0.21
C GLU A 222 1.51 3.60 -0.19
N LEU A 223 1.68 2.87 -1.29
CA LEU A 223 1.41 1.43 -1.32
C LEU A 223 2.46 0.64 -0.55
N GLY A 224 3.72 1.06 -0.59
CA GLY A 224 4.77 0.48 0.24
C GLY A 224 4.57 0.77 1.73
N GLU A 225 4.10 1.97 2.09
CA GLU A 225 3.73 2.30 3.47
C GLU A 225 2.56 1.43 3.96
N LEU A 226 1.53 1.29 3.13
CA LEU A 226 0.40 0.40 3.41
C LEU A 226 0.85 -1.06 3.55
N GLY A 227 1.75 -1.54 2.68
CA GLY A 227 2.30 -2.88 2.77
C GLY A 227 3.05 -3.13 4.08
N ARG A 228 3.91 -2.20 4.50
CA ARG A 228 4.63 -2.29 5.79
C ARG A 228 3.70 -2.25 6.99
N ALA A 229 2.68 -1.37 6.97
CA ALA A 229 1.68 -1.32 8.04
C ALA A 229 0.88 -2.62 8.13
N PHE A 230 0.57 -3.22 6.99
CA PHE A 230 -0.12 -4.49 6.91
C PHE A 230 0.73 -5.66 7.44
N ASP A 231 2.02 -5.73 7.07
CA ASP A 231 2.95 -6.73 7.60
C ASP A 231 3.13 -6.62 9.12
N LEU A 232 3.26 -5.38 9.65
CA LEU A 232 3.36 -5.15 11.08
C LEU A 232 2.09 -5.62 11.83
N MET A 233 0.92 -5.35 11.25
CA MET A 233 -0.35 -5.83 11.79
C MET A 233 -0.44 -7.36 11.76
N SER A 234 0.05 -7.99 10.66
CA SER A 234 0.17 -9.45 10.52
C SER A 234 0.97 -10.07 11.63
N GLU A 235 2.17 -9.56 11.84
CA GLU A 235 3.10 -10.07 12.83
C GLU A 235 2.51 -9.98 14.25
N ARG A 236 1.85 -8.87 14.55
CA ARG A 236 1.15 -8.69 15.84
C ARG A 236 0.00 -9.68 16.00
N LEU A 237 -0.83 -9.85 14.96
CA LEU A 237 -1.95 -10.79 15.01
C LEU A 237 -1.46 -12.22 15.17
N GLN A 238 -0.45 -12.62 14.40
CA GLN A 238 0.17 -13.94 14.50
C GLN A 238 0.72 -14.18 15.91
N GLY A 239 1.46 -13.22 16.46
CA GLY A 239 1.96 -13.30 17.84
C GLY A 239 0.85 -13.49 18.85
N THR A 240 -0.22 -12.70 18.76
CA THR A 240 -1.37 -12.81 19.66
C THR A 240 -2.05 -14.19 19.57
N VAL A 241 -2.29 -14.70 18.36
CA VAL A 241 -2.93 -16.02 18.16
C VAL A 241 -2.04 -17.16 18.68
N VAL A 242 -0.73 -17.09 18.46
CA VAL A 242 0.21 -18.10 18.99
C VAL A 242 0.19 -18.13 20.51
N VAL A 243 0.27 -16.97 21.16
CA VAL A 243 0.21 -16.85 22.63
C VAL A 243 -1.13 -17.36 23.15
N GLN A 244 -2.25 -16.97 22.52
CA GLN A 244 -3.58 -17.42 22.94
C GLN A 244 -3.75 -18.94 22.81
N ARG A 245 -3.26 -19.55 21.73
CA ARG A 245 -3.30 -21.02 21.54
C ARG A 245 -2.45 -21.73 22.58
N GLN A 246 -1.28 -21.17 22.91
CA GLN A 246 -0.42 -21.73 23.94
C GLN A 246 -1.10 -21.66 25.31
N LEU A 247 -1.67 -20.52 25.68
CA LEU A 247 -2.40 -20.31 26.93
C LEU A 247 -3.55 -21.31 27.07
N LEU A 248 -4.37 -21.50 26.03
CA LEU A 248 -5.47 -22.50 26.06
C LEU A 248 -4.97 -23.93 26.21
N ARG A 249 -3.82 -24.27 25.61
CA ARG A 249 -3.20 -25.58 25.74
C ARG A 249 -2.73 -25.84 27.19
N ASP A 250 -2.02 -24.84 27.74
CA ASP A 250 -1.45 -24.92 29.08
C ASP A 250 -2.57 -24.98 30.15
N MET A 251 -3.61 -24.12 29.99
CA MET A 251 -4.81 -24.22 30.85
C MET A 251 -5.44 -25.63 30.82
N SER A 252 -5.57 -26.23 29.63
CA SER A 252 -6.16 -27.55 29.49
C SER A 252 -5.33 -28.62 30.19
N HIS A 253 -4.00 -28.48 30.15
CA HIS A 253 -3.09 -29.38 30.88
C HIS A 253 -3.19 -29.20 32.40
N GLU A 254 -3.18 -27.94 32.87
CA GLU A 254 -3.23 -27.63 34.30
C GLU A 254 -4.61 -27.91 34.92
N LEU A 255 -5.72 -27.86 34.18
CA LEU A 255 -7.05 -28.29 34.66
C LEU A 255 -7.20 -29.81 34.74
N ARG A 256 -6.51 -30.57 33.87
CA ARG A 256 -6.61 -32.03 33.85
C ARG A 256 -6.09 -32.63 35.13
N THR A 257 -5.06 -32.09 35.74
CA THR A 257 -4.40 -32.58 36.94
C THR A 257 -5.35 -32.57 38.17
N PRO A 258 -5.95 -31.41 38.56
CA PRO A 258 -6.90 -31.39 39.69
C PRO A 258 -8.15 -32.23 39.42
N LEU A 259 -8.65 -32.24 38.18
CA LEU A 259 -9.78 -33.11 37.81
C LEU A 259 -9.47 -34.60 38.03
N SER A 260 -8.25 -35.03 37.66
CA SER A 260 -7.82 -36.42 37.90
C SER A 260 -7.68 -36.72 39.40
N ARG A 261 -7.18 -35.76 40.21
CA ARG A 261 -7.08 -35.89 41.67
C ARG A 261 -8.47 -35.94 42.33
N LEU A 262 -9.41 -35.11 41.88
CA LEU A 262 -10.80 -35.15 42.31
C LEU A 262 -11.41 -36.53 42.05
N ARG A 263 -11.22 -37.09 40.87
CA ARG A 263 -11.73 -38.43 40.53
C ARG A 263 -11.14 -39.51 41.42
N VAL A 264 -9.82 -39.50 41.62
CA VAL A 264 -9.16 -40.47 42.52
C VAL A 264 -9.64 -40.30 43.97
N ALA A 265 -9.84 -39.07 44.44
CA ALA A 265 -10.38 -38.83 45.78
C ALA A 265 -11.78 -39.41 45.96
N CYS A 266 -12.67 -39.20 44.99
CA CYS A 266 -14.02 -39.77 45.02
C CYS A 266 -14.01 -41.31 45.03
N ASP A 267 -13.04 -41.97 44.37
CA ASP A 267 -12.97 -43.42 44.25
C ASP A 267 -12.27 -44.08 45.48
N SER A 268 -11.36 -43.35 46.15
CA SER A 268 -10.47 -43.96 47.15
C SER A 268 -10.70 -43.50 48.59
N GLU A 269 -11.29 -42.31 48.82
CA GLU A 269 -11.48 -41.77 50.16
C GLU A 269 -12.72 -42.33 50.82
N ARG A 270 -12.57 -42.90 52.02
CA ARG A 270 -13.67 -43.51 52.80
C ARG A 270 -14.22 -42.57 53.89
N ASP A 271 -13.45 -41.58 54.31
CA ASP A 271 -13.86 -40.56 55.26
C ASP A 271 -14.51 -39.37 54.58
N LEU A 272 -15.78 -39.14 54.79
CA LEU A 272 -16.54 -38.06 54.20
C LEU A 272 -15.99 -36.65 54.55
N THR A 273 -15.41 -36.50 55.74
CA THR A 273 -14.85 -35.20 56.18
C THR A 273 -13.57 -34.89 55.40
N GLN A 274 -12.66 -35.85 55.28
CA GLN A 274 -11.43 -35.73 54.52
C GLN A 274 -11.70 -35.58 53.03
N LEU A 275 -12.68 -36.31 52.51
CA LEU A 275 -13.12 -36.15 51.12
C LEU A 275 -13.59 -34.73 50.84
N ARG A 276 -14.47 -34.21 51.72
CA ARG A 276 -15.02 -32.82 51.55
C ARG A 276 -13.92 -31.76 51.58
N GLU A 277 -12.98 -31.86 52.49
CA GLU A 277 -11.86 -30.94 52.58
C GLU A 277 -10.94 -31.00 51.33
N ARG A 278 -10.70 -32.23 50.84
CA ARG A 278 -9.86 -32.43 49.65
C ARG A 278 -10.55 -31.92 48.38
N LEU A 279 -11.86 -32.18 48.22
CA LEU A 279 -12.67 -31.63 47.12
C LEU A 279 -12.68 -30.11 47.18
N GLY A 280 -12.87 -29.50 48.36
CA GLY A 280 -12.84 -28.04 48.54
C GLY A 280 -11.51 -27.45 48.04
N ARG A 281 -10.38 -27.99 48.50
CA ARG A 281 -9.05 -27.52 48.08
C ARG A 281 -8.80 -27.59 46.57
N GLU A 282 -9.20 -28.70 45.93
CA GLU A 282 -9.02 -28.83 44.46
C GLU A 282 -9.96 -27.91 43.68
N ILE A 283 -11.19 -27.67 44.15
CA ILE A 283 -12.13 -26.71 43.55
C ILE A 283 -11.59 -25.30 43.67
N ASP A 284 -11.11 -24.88 44.83
CA ASP A 284 -10.53 -23.57 45.06
C ASP A 284 -9.27 -23.34 44.18
N ALA A 285 -8.46 -24.41 44.00
CA ALA A 285 -7.32 -24.37 43.12
C ALA A 285 -7.74 -24.16 41.65
N MET A 286 -8.77 -24.89 41.19
CA MET A 286 -9.29 -24.72 39.83
C MET A 286 -9.89 -23.35 39.61
N GLN A 287 -10.60 -22.78 40.58
CA GLN A 287 -11.16 -21.46 40.49
C GLN A 287 -10.06 -20.40 40.36
N ARG A 288 -9.02 -20.48 41.21
CA ARG A 288 -7.84 -19.60 41.06
C ARG A 288 -7.16 -19.71 39.69
N LEU A 289 -7.00 -20.93 39.16
CA LEU A 289 -6.42 -21.11 37.82
C LEU A 289 -7.25 -20.41 36.74
N VAL A 290 -8.58 -20.52 36.82
CA VAL A 290 -9.48 -19.86 35.86
C VAL A 290 -9.38 -18.33 35.99
N ASP A 291 -9.45 -17.82 37.23
CA ASP A 291 -9.38 -16.37 37.50
C ASP A 291 -8.04 -15.76 37.03
N ASP A 292 -6.90 -16.41 37.39
CA ASP A 292 -5.57 -15.99 36.97
C ASP A 292 -5.43 -16.02 35.44
N SER A 293 -5.97 -17.03 34.77
CA SER A 293 -5.91 -17.18 33.32
C SER A 293 -6.77 -16.15 32.60
N LEU A 294 -7.97 -15.86 33.13
CA LEU A 294 -8.83 -14.80 32.62
C LEU A 294 -8.15 -13.41 32.78
N GLN A 295 -7.54 -13.16 33.94
CA GLN A 295 -6.79 -11.91 34.16
C GLN A 295 -5.67 -11.75 33.15
N LEU A 296 -4.88 -12.80 32.90
CA LEU A 296 -3.80 -12.75 31.91
C LEU A 296 -4.35 -12.44 30.50
N ALA A 297 -5.45 -13.10 30.11
CA ALA A 297 -6.09 -12.89 28.81
C ALA A 297 -6.67 -11.46 28.64
N TRP A 298 -7.25 -10.91 29.70
CA TRP A 298 -7.81 -9.55 29.68
C TRP A 298 -6.72 -8.48 29.67
N LEU A 299 -5.63 -8.71 30.40
CA LEU A 299 -4.50 -7.79 30.43
C LEU A 299 -3.84 -7.63 29.03
N ASP A 300 -3.87 -8.65 28.18
CA ASP A 300 -3.37 -8.57 26.79
C ASP A 300 -4.36 -7.92 25.82
N THR A 301 -5.66 -7.97 26.10
CA THR A 301 -6.71 -7.57 25.15
C THR A 301 -7.20 -6.15 25.37
N GLU A 302 -7.32 -5.68 26.61
CA GLU A 302 -7.80 -4.35 26.95
C GLU A 302 -6.67 -3.30 26.88
N ARG A 303 -6.63 -2.54 25.80
CA ARG A 303 -5.76 -1.36 25.63
C ARG A 303 -6.33 -0.07 26.20
N ALA A 304 -7.44 -0.13 26.92
CA ALA A 304 -7.98 1.07 27.58
C ALA A 304 -6.94 1.59 28.60
N PRO A 305 -6.64 2.89 28.60
CA PRO A 305 -5.74 3.44 29.61
C PRO A 305 -6.34 3.22 30.97
N LEU A 306 -5.58 2.57 31.86
CA LEU A 306 -6.00 2.38 33.26
C LEU A 306 -6.11 3.75 33.93
N PRO A 307 -7.10 3.98 34.80
CA PRO A 307 -7.14 5.19 35.60
C PRO A 307 -5.87 5.30 36.46
N VAL A 308 -5.21 6.43 36.36
CA VAL A 308 -3.92 6.68 37.01
C VAL A 308 -4.14 7.59 38.19
N GLU A 309 -3.66 7.18 39.37
CA GLU A 309 -3.73 7.90 40.63
C GLU A 309 -2.40 7.87 41.37
N ASN A 310 -2.28 8.68 42.42
CA ASN A 310 -1.10 8.66 43.27
C ASN A 310 -1.34 7.68 44.43
N ILE A 311 -0.46 6.69 44.54
CA ILE A 311 -0.58 5.57 45.46
C ILE A 311 0.56 5.65 46.46
N GLN A 312 0.23 5.65 47.74
CA GLN A 312 1.20 5.54 48.83
C GLN A 312 1.54 4.08 49.02
N VAL A 313 2.79 3.74 48.74
CA VAL A 313 3.25 2.32 48.72
C VAL A 313 3.17 1.68 50.10
N GLN A 314 3.53 2.39 51.14
CA GLN A 314 3.47 1.88 52.52
C GLN A 314 2.05 1.50 52.92
N ALA A 315 1.06 2.37 52.70
CA ALA A 315 -0.34 2.10 53.05
C ALA A 315 -0.90 0.87 52.27
N LEU A 316 -0.51 0.75 50.96
CA LEU A 316 -0.88 -0.42 50.17
C LEU A 316 -0.23 -1.70 50.70
N TRP A 317 1.05 -1.64 51.07
CA TRP A 317 1.74 -2.80 51.67
C TRP A 317 1.14 -3.24 52.98
N ASP A 318 0.76 -2.31 53.85
CA ASP A 318 0.15 -2.61 55.14
C ASP A 318 -1.16 -3.39 54.94
N MET A 319 -1.99 -2.99 54.01
CA MET A 319 -3.23 -3.70 53.65
C MET A 319 -2.94 -5.08 53.07
N LEU A 320 -1.96 -5.23 52.16
CA LEU A 320 -1.63 -6.49 51.50
C LEU A 320 -0.96 -7.47 52.47
N SER A 321 -0.13 -6.98 53.39
CA SER A 321 0.53 -7.82 54.42
C SER A 321 -0.47 -8.32 55.46
N GLU A 322 -1.47 -7.52 55.88
CA GLU A 322 -2.55 -7.97 56.77
C GLU A 322 -3.33 -9.12 56.14
N ASN A 323 -3.73 -9.00 54.87
CA ASN A 323 -4.40 -10.07 54.14
C ASN A 323 -3.52 -11.33 54.00
N ALA A 324 -2.24 -11.17 53.68
CA ALA A 324 -1.32 -12.26 53.53
C ALA A 324 -1.05 -12.98 54.85
N CYS A 325 -1.00 -12.25 55.99
CA CYS A 325 -0.90 -12.83 57.34
C CYS A 325 -2.12 -13.69 57.67
N PHE A 326 -3.33 -13.24 57.34
CA PHE A 326 -4.55 -13.98 57.54
C PHE A 326 -4.61 -15.28 56.73
N GLU A 327 -4.15 -15.22 55.45
CA GLU A 327 -4.17 -16.37 54.56
C GLU A 327 -3.09 -17.46 54.89
N SER A 328 -1.90 -17.01 55.34
CA SER A 328 -0.73 -17.87 55.50
C SER A 328 -0.34 -18.22 56.91
N ASP A 329 -1.10 -17.73 57.91
CA ASP A 329 -0.75 -17.80 59.33
C ASP A 329 0.64 -17.19 59.67
N TRP A 330 1.13 -16.28 58.82
CA TRP A 330 2.38 -15.58 59.08
C TRP A 330 2.17 -14.39 60.02
N PRO A 331 3.03 -14.18 61.01
CA PRO A 331 2.96 -12.99 61.84
C PRO A 331 3.39 -11.76 61.06
N ALA A 332 2.75 -10.62 61.27
CA ALA A 332 3.06 -9.34 60.57
C ALA A 332 4.53 -8.89 60.75
N THR A 333 5.19 -9.31 61.81
CA THR A 333 6.60 -9.05 62.08
C THR A 333 7.56 -9.64 61.05
N ARG A 334 7.08 -10.59 60.21
CA ARG A 334 7.85 -11.20 59.14
C ARG A 334 7.64 -10.57 57.78
N LEU A 335 6.80 -9.56 57.70
CA LEU A 335 6.50 -8.81 56.46
C LEU A 335 6.80 -7.33 56.65
N PRO A 336 8.00 -6.93 57.06
CA PRO A 336 8.35 -5.53 57.29
C PRO A 336 8.36 -4.71 55.99
N CYS A 337 7.88 -3.46 56.12
CA CYS A 337 8.03 -2.43 55.09
C CYS A 337 9.13 -1.46 55.54
N VAL A 338 10.19 -1.34 54.77
CA VAL A 338 11.31 -0.44 55.03
C VAL A 338 11.14 0.87 54.25
N VAL A 339 10.23 0.87 53.27
CA VAL A 339 9.95 2.05 52.45
C VAL A 339 9.29 3.15 53.28
N GLY A 340 9.79 4.38 53.17
CA GLY A 340 9.24 5.53 53.92
C GLY A 340 7.85 5.97 53.44
N ALA A 341 7.18 6.74 54.33
CA ALA A 341 5.85 7.29 54.04
C ALA A 341 5.83 8.30 52.88
N ASP A 342 6.98 8.75 52.43
CA ASP A 342 7.21 9.63 51.27
C ASP A 342 7.23 8.88 49.92
N CYS A 343 7.14 7.56 49.94
CA CYS A 343 7.08 6.75 48.72
C CYS A 343 5.69 6.80 48.07
N TRP A 344 5.57 7.64 47.07
CA TRP A 344 4.38 7.78 46.24
C TRP A 344 4.69 7.42 44.79
N VAL A 345 3.96 6.45 44.27
CA VAL A 345 4.03 6.03 42.84
C VAL A 345 2.78 6.49 42.10
N ARG A 346 2.94 6.75 40.83
CA ARG A 346 1.85 7.10 39.92
C ARG A 346 1.42 5.86 39.11
N GLY A 347 0.20 5.39 39.33
CA GLY A 347 -0.26 4.17 38.65
C GLY A 347 -1.73 3.88 38.92
N ASN A 348 -2.14 2.66 38.62
CA ASN A 348 -3.47 2.14 38.94
C ASN A 348 -3.39 1.30 40.22
N LEU A 349 -4.20 1.65 41.23
CA LEU A 349 -4.17 1.00 42.53
C LEU A 349 -4.40 -0.52 42.44
N ASN A 350 -5.43 -0.94 41.70
CA ASN A 350 -5.77 -2.36 41.60
C ASN A 350 -4.67 -3.17 40.90
N ALA A 351 -4.08 -2.63 39.80
CA ALA A 351 -3.02 -3.30 39.10
C ALA A 351 -1.73 -3.39 39.93
N LEU A 352 -1.40 -2.34 40.72
CA LEU A 352 -0.25 -2.35 41.60
C LEU A 352 -0.47 -3.29 42.78
N ALA A 353 -1.66 -3.26 43.41
CA ALA A 353 -2.04 -4.19 44.48
C ALA A 353 -1.88 -5.63 44.01
N GLN A 354 -2.43 -5.95 42.85
CA GLN A 354 -2.32 -7.29 42.23
C GLN A 354 -0.88 -7.70 41.99
N ALA A 355 -0.03 -6.79 41.46
CA ALA A 355 1.39 -7.08 41.22
C ALA A 355 2.12 -7.42 42.53
N LEU A 356 1.96 -6.57 43.55
CA LEU A 356 2.58 -6.79 44.86
C LEU A 356 2.06 -8.03 45.56
N GLU A 357 0.76 -8.30 45.49
CA GLU A 357 0.13 -9.48 46.06
C GLU A 357 0.69 -10.77 45.44
N ASN A 358 0.80 -10.83 44.11
CA ASN A 358 1.36 -11.99 43.42
C ASN A 358 2.83 -12.23 43.79
N ILE A 359 3.63 -11.15 43.87
CA ILE A 359 5.03 -11.25 44.27
C ILE A 359 5.13 -11.69 45.76
N LEU A 360 4.33 -11.10 46.64
CA LEU A 360 4.32 -11.40 48.07
C LEU A 360 3.90 -12.88 48.33
N ARG A 361 2.83 -13.34 47.69
CA ARG A 361 2.40 -14.76 47.78
C ARG A 361 3.50 -15.70 47.30
N ASN A 362 4.20 -15.36 46.23
CA ASN A 362 5.32 -16.15 45.75
C ASN A 362 6.47 -16.18 46.76
N ALA A 363 6.84 -15.03 47.31
CA ALA A 363 7.88 -14.91 48.32
C ALA A 363 7.60 -15.67 49.60
N ILE A 364 6.38 -15.57 50.16
CA ILE A 364 5.93 -16.32 51.34
C ILE A 364 6.01 -17.83 51.09
N ARG A 365 5.55 -18.26 49.93
CA ARG A 365 5.52 -19.66 49.53
C ARG A 365 6.89 -20.32 49.45
N HIS A 366 7.89 -19.61 48.94
CA HIS A 366 9.23 -20.11 48.70
C HIS A 366 10.17 -19.89 49.94
N SER A 367 9.77 -19.04 50.85
CA SER A 367 10.53 -18.79 52.07
C SER A 367 10.50 -19.98 53.04
N PRO A 368 11.58 -20.28 53.79
CA PRO A 368 11.61 -21.32 54.79
C PRO A 368 10.70 -20.98 55.99
N VAL A 369 10.35 -22.01 56.76
CA VAL A 369 9.65 -21.80 58.03
C VAL A 369 10.48 -20.88 58.94
N GLY A 370 9.91 -19.72 59.29
CA GLY A 370 10.63 -18.71 60.08
C GLY A 370 11.32 -17.64 59.25
N GLY A 371 11.26 -17.70 57.91
CA GLY A 371 11.81 -16.69 57.00
C GLY A 371 11.10 -15.35 57.11
N ILE A 372 11.73 -14.32 56.54
CA ILE A 372 11.26 -12.94 56.51
C ILE A 372 11.19 -12.53 55.00
N VAL A 373 10.11 -11.83 54.69
CA VAL A 373 9.93 -11.16 53.36
C VAL A 373 9.73 -9.69 53.61
N TRP A 374 10.53 -8.87 52.97
CA TRP A 374 10.47 -7.42 53.18
C TRP A 374 10.38 -6.63 51.88
N LEU A 375 9.63 -5.52 51.94
CA LEU A 375 9.56 -4.53 50.91
C LEU A 375 10.48 -3.36 51.23
N ASP A 376 11.39 -3.02 50.35
CA ASP A 376 12.25 -1.85 50.45
C ASP A 376 12.27 -1.10 49.11
N GLY A 377 12.81 0.14 49.10
CA GLY A 377 12.87 0.94 47.90
C GLY A 377 13.61 2.24 48.04
N ARG A 378 13.96 2.81 46.89
CA ARG A 378 14.63 4.11 46.81
C ARG A 378 14.09 4.92 45.64
N ARG A 379 14.09 6.23 45.78
CA ARG A 379 13.77 7.13 44.66
C ARG A 379 14.96 7.19 43.70
N ASP A 380 14.67 7.02 42.39
CA ASP A 380 15.61 7.09 41.27
C ASP A 380 15.09 8.09 40.24
N GLY A 381 15.33 9.37 40.48
CA GLY A 381 14.85 10.47 39.63
C GLY A 381 13.32 10.52 39.57
N GLU A 382 12.77 10.34 38.36
CA GLU A 382 11.32 10.33 38.12
C GLU A 382 10.65 8.98 38.42
N TYR A 383 11.39 8.02 38.95
CA TYR A 383 10.91 6.68 39.26
C TYR A 383 11.17 6.33 40.72
N TRP A 384 10.36 5.43 41.23
CA TRP A 384 10.64 4.65 42.42
C TRP A 384 11.15 3.28 42.00
N HIS A 385 12.28 2.86 42.58
CA HIS A 385 12.82 1.50 42.48
C HIS A 385 12.51 0.78 43.78
N LEU A 386 11.50 -0.09 43.73
CA LEU A 386 11.06 -0.93 44.84
C LEU A 386 11.62 -2.33 44.63
N TRP A 387 11.81 -3.07 45.71
CA TRP A 387 12.12 -4.49 45.62
C TRP A 387 11.51 -5.24 46.79
N LEU A 388 11.08 -6.46 46.50
CA LEU A 388 10.61 -7.41 47.46
C LEU A 388 11.60 -8.58 47.50
N GLU A 389 12.14 -8.88 48.67
CA GLU A 389 13.17 -9.90 48.87
C GLU A 389 12.66 -10.96 49.81
N ASP A 390 12.95 -12.22 49.44
CA ASP A 390 12.60 -13.41 50.21
C ASP A 390 13.86 -14.17 50.72
N GLN A 391 13.69 -15.25 51.43
CA GLN A 391 14.76 -16.12 51.90
C GLN A 391 14.64 -17.55 51.35
N GLY A 392 14.13 -17.69 50.12
CA GLY A 392 13.75 -18.95 49.49
C GLY A 392 14.89 -19.76 48.85
N GLY A 393 16.16 -19.37 49.06
CA GLY A 393 17.34 -20.08 48.55
C GLY A 393 17.79 -19.66 47.14
N GLY A 394 17.06 -18.68 46.48
CA GLY A 394 17.37 -18.23 45.14
C GLY A 394 17.01 -19.25 44.05
N ILE A 395 17.36 -18.95 42.82
CA ILE A 395 17.14 -19.78 41.62
C ILE A 395 18.34 -19.77 40.69
N ASP A 396 18.39 -20.66 39.72
CA ASP A 396 19.45 -20.68 38.72
C ASP A 396 19.46 -19.36 37.89
N GLU A 397 20.63 -18.78 37.60
CA GLU A 397 20.73 -17.54 36.85
C GLU A 397 20.05 -17.61 35.48
N GLY A 398 20.06 -18.78 34.82
CA GLY A 398 19.41 -19.04 33.56
C GLY A 398 17.86 -18.99 33.62
N ASP A 399 17.30 -19.11 34.84
CA ASP A 399 15.86 -19.13 35.06
C ASP A 399 15.29 -17.78 35.52
N LEU A 400 16.14 -16.80 35.86
CA LEU A 400 15.72 -15.48 36.34
C LEU A 400 14.73 -14.75 35.43
N GLU A 401 14.88 -14.88 34.12
CA GLU A 401 13.94 -14.30 33.14
C GLU A 401 12.75 -15.22 32.87
N ARG A 402 12.98 -16.54 32.95
CA ARG A 402 11.95 -17.55 32.65
C ARG A 402 10.83 -17.59 33.69
N ILE A 403 11.09 -17.25 34.97
CA ILE A 403 10.07 -17.23 36.03
C ILE A 403 8.92 -16.27 35.76
N PHE A 404 9.10 -15.32 34.84
CA PHE A 404 8.04 -14.38 34.41
C PHE A 404 7.23 -14.87 33.21
N ALA A 405 7.60 -15.99 32.60
CA ALA A 405 6.81 -16.59 31.54
C ALA A 405 5.59 -17.34 32.14
N PRO A 406 4.39 -17.22 31.54
CA PRO A 406 3.20 -17.89 32.02
C PRO A 406 3.39 -19.41 32.12
N PHE A 407 2.79 -20.03 33.15
CA PHE A 407 2.84 -21.47 33.43
C PHE A 407 4.26 -22.03 33.69
N THR A 408 5.24 -21.17 33.92
CA THR A 408 6.60 -21.61 34.22
C THR A 408 6.72 -22.04 35.68
N ARG A 409 7.20 -23.28 35.90
CA ARG A 409 7.54 -23.85 37.20
C ARG A 409 8.95 -24.40 37.09
N LEU A 410 9.78 -24.09 38.07
CA LEU A 410 11.13 -24.65 38.15
C LEU A 410 11.14 -26.06 38.71
N GLU A 411 12.05 -26.92 38.28
CA GLU A 411 12.23 -28.27 38.78
C GLU A 411 12.59 -28.24 40.27
N GLY A 412 11.85 -28.96 41.08
CA GLY A 412 12.00 -28.96 42.55
C GLY A 412 10.79 -28.43 43.30
N SER A 413 9.82 -27.82 42.67
CA SER A 413 8.54 -27.44 43.29
C SER A 413 7.75 -28.73 43.63
N ARG A 414 7.41 -28.91 44.89
CA ARG A 414 6.66 -30.10 45.35
C ARG A 414 5.33 -30.26 44.63
N PRO A 415 4.97 -31.45 44.13
CA PRO A 415 3.64 -31.68 43.57
C PRO A 415 2.59 -31.43 44.65
N GLY A 416 1.78 -30.39 44.52
CA GLY A 416 0.75 -30.04 45.51
C GLY A 416 0.80 -28.64 46.06
N ASP A 417 1.90 -27.90 45.82
CA ASP A 417 2.09 -26.52 46.31
C ASP A 417 1.24 -25.44 45.61
N GLY A 418 0.13 -25.77 45.02
CA GLY A 418 -0.98 -24.84 44.72
C GLY A 418 -0.75 -23.66 43.75
N GLY A 419 0.42 -23.49 43.09
CA GLY A 419 0.66 -22.41 42.18
C GLY A 419 0.82 -22.86 40.72
N PHE A 420 0.10 -22.23 39.83
CA PHE A 420 0.09 -22.57 38.38
C PHE A 420 1.19 -21.89 37.57
N GLY A 421 2.08 -21.12 38.19
CA GLY A 421 3.14 -20.38 37.50
C GLY A 421 2.63 -19.13 36.72
N LEU A 422 1.47 -18.58 37.14
CA LEU A 422 0.88 -17.40 36.52
C LEU A 422 1.17 -16.09 37.28
N GLY A 423 1.38 -16.15 38.61
CA GLY A 423 1.45 -14.98 39.48
C GLY A 423 2.51 -13.94 39.05
N LEU A 424 3.76 -14.39 38.81
CA LEU A 424 4.84 -13.48 38.39
C LEU A 424 4.62 -12.92 36.97
N SER A 425 4.03 -13.66 36.06
CA SER A 425 3.68 -13.16 34.73
C SER A 425 2.57 -12.11 34.78
N ILE A 426 1.56 -12.29 35.65
CA ILE A 426 0.51 -11.31 35.92
C ILE A 426 1.12 -10.05 36.53
N ALA A 427 2.01 -10.19 37.52
CA ALA A 427 2.70 -9.08 38.14
C ALA A 427 3.51 -8.24 37.11
N ARG A 428 4.26 -8.92 36.23
CA ARG A 428 5.07 -8.28 35.21
C ARG A 428 4.19 -7.49 34.22
N ASN A 429 3.11 -8.07 33.75
CA ASN A 429 2.17 -7.42 32.85
C ASN A 429 1.50 -6.19 33.52
N ALA A 430 1.05 -6.33 34.78
CA ALA A 430 0.44 -5.26 35.53
C ALA A 430 1.38 -4.05 35.72
N VAL A 431 2.67 -4.30 35.99
CA VAL A 431 3.69 -3.24 36.12
C VAL A 431 4.01 -2.61 34.78
N GLN A 432 4.19 -3.39 33.70
CA GLN A 432 4.51 -2.88 32.36
C GLN A 432 3.40 -2.00 31.78
N ARG A 433 2.13 -2.34 32.03
CA ARG A 433 0.97 -1.53 31.60
C ARG A 433 0.91 -0.15 32.27
N GLN A 434 1.58 0.04 33.38
CA GLN A 434 1.69 1.32 34.11
C GLN A 434 2.96 2.10 33.72
N GLY A 435 3.70 1.66 32.67
CA GLY A 435 4.96 2.28 32.24
C GLY A 435 6.15 1.92 33.14
N GLY A 436 5.99 0.90 33.97
CA GLY A 436 7.06 0.35 34.83
C GLY A 436 7.81 -0.81 34.20
N SER A 437 8.76 -1.36 34.95
CA SER A 437 9.49 -2.60 34.61
C SER A 437 9.64 -3.50 35.84
N LEU A 438 9.67 -4.82 35.61
CA LEU A 438 9.79 -5.84 36.64
C LEU A 438 10.83 -6.87 36.21
N TRP A 439 11.79 -7.18 37.11
CA TRP A 439 12.83 -8.17 36.92
C TRP A 439 13.25 -8.79 38.25
N ALA A 440 14.08 -9.83 38.23
CA ALA A 440 14.53 -10.51 39.42
C ALA A 440 16.05 -10.70 39.42
N GLU A 441 16.63 -10.80 40.63
CA GLU A 441 18.01 -11.19 40.86
C GLU A 441 18.12 -12.09 42.12
N ASN A 442 19.14 -12.90 42.20
CA ASN A 442 19.47 -13.60 43.45
C ASN A 442 20.13 -12.62 44.41
N ALA A 443 19.64 -12.52 45.61
CA ALA A 443 20.16 -11.62 46.63
C ALA A 443 20.19 -12.31 48.01
N GLY A 444 21.31 -12.15 48.70
CA GLY A 444 21.42 -12.76 50.04
C GLY A 444 21.24 -14.25 50.04
N GLN A 445 20.17 -14.73 50.69
CA GLN A 445 19.77 -16.10 50.78
C GLN A 445 18.52 -16.45 49.97
N GLY A 446 18.03 -15.52 49.12
CA GLY A 446 16.77 -15.69 48.42
C GLY A 446 16.70 -14.98 47.07
N LEU A 447 15.49 -14.77 46.63
CA LEU A 447 15.15 -14.04 45.39
C LEU A 447 14.73 -12.62 45.74
N ARG A 448 15.22 -11.65 44.96
CA ARG A 448 14.82 -10.25 45.02
C ARG A 448 14.09 -9.92 43.71
N VAL A 449 12.84 -9.52 43.81
CA VAL A 449 12.02 -9.08 42.69
C VAL A 449 11.92 -7.57 42.70
N HIS A 450 12.40 -6.94 41.63
CA HIS A 450 12.47 -5.50 41.48
C HIS A 450 11.30 -4.93 40.68
N LEU A 451 10.76 -3.80 41.14
CA LEU A 451 9.74 -3.02 40.44
C LEU A 451 10.26 -1.60 40.23
N ARG A 452 10.24 -1.10 39.01
CA ARG A 452 10.49 0.31 38.71
C ARG A 452 9.18 0.93 38.25
N LEU A 453 8.72 1.92 38.98
CA LEU A 453 7.42 2.58 38.74
C LEU A 453 7.57 4.09 38.66
N PRO A 454 6.79 4.82 37.84
CA PRO A 454 6.81 6.26 37.80
C PRO A 454 6.51 6.86 39.19
N ALA A 455 7.33 7.79 39.64
CA ALA A 455 7.08 8.52 40.86
C ALA A 455 5.93 9.53 40.66
N ARG A 456 5.30 9.95 41.76
CA ARG A 456 4.40 11.10 41.76
C ARG A 456 5.16 12.31 41.19
N ALA A 457 4.57 13.00 40.22
CA ALA A 457 5.04 14.32 39.81
C ALA A 457 4.90 15.32 40.99
N ASP A 458 5.95 16.01 41.29
CA ASP A 458 6.02 17.00 42.37
C ASP A 458 5.06 18.16 42.07
#